data_a3390c0981a53f29ae37c36a4434a072
#
_entry.id   a3390c0981a53f29ae37c36a4434a072
#
_cell.length_a   1.000
_cell.length_b   1.000
_cell.length_c   1.000
_cell.angle_alpha   90.00
_cell.angle_beta   90.00
_cell.angle_gamma   90.00
#
_symmetry.space_group_name_H-M   'P 1'
#
loop_
_entity.id
_entity.type
_entity.pdbx_description
1 polymer ?
#
loop_
_entity_poly.entity_id
_entity_poly.type
_entity_poly.pdbx_seq_one_letter_code
_entity_poly.pdbx_strand_id
1 'polypeptide(L)'
;LKADGEYESQDEAELEAADASDDAMDYAEVGELLVTRRSLSALFDPETIQRENIFHTRCSVEQKVCSLIIDGGSCTNVASKYLVDKLGLVKTPHPRPYRLKWLNDDTELRIAEQVVLSFSIGKYHDQVKCDVVPMQAGHILLGRPWQFDKDTVHHGRTNIYSFTHNNKKHNLAPLSPQ
;
A
#
# COMPACT_ATOMS: atom_id res chain seq x y z
N LEU A 1 -50.27 56.46 14.27
CA LEU A 1 -51.19 55.34 14.53
C LEU A 1 -50.88 54.22 13.56
N LYS A 2 -50.55 53.03 14.10
CA LYS A 2 -50.11 51.76 13.45
C LYS A 2 -48.75 51.88 12.73
N ALA A 3 -47.64 51.49 13.25
CA ALA A 3 -47.18 50.31 13.96
C ALA A 3 -47.51 49.02 13.20
N ASP A 4 -46.60 48.59 12.38
CA ASP A 4 -46.34 47.16 12.07
C ASP A 4 -44.98 47.11 11.43
N GLY A 5 -44.01 46.74 12.21
CA GLY A 5 -42.67 46.43 11.81
C GLY A 5 -42.59 44.94 11.55
N GLU A 6 -42.60 44.52 10.30
CA GLU A 6 -42.11 43.21 9.93
C GLU A 6 -40.63 43.32 9.57
N TYR A 7 -39.79 42.70 10.38
CA TYR A 7 -38.41 42.41 10.05
C TYR A 7 -38.39 41.08 9.31
N GLU A 8 -38.25 41.15 8.03
CA GLU A 8 -37.79 39.99 7.23
C GLU A 8 -36.26 39.95 7.38
N SER A 9 -35.80 39.07 8.20
CA SER A 9 -34.40 38.65 8.19
C SER A 9 -34.25 37.59 7.12
N GLN A 10 -33.80 37.98 5.94
CA GLN A 10 -33.26 37.12 4.95
C GLN A 10 -31.82 36.80 5.37
N ASP A 11 -31.63 35.78 6.23
CA ASP A 11 -30.41 35.06 6.35
C ASP A 11 -30.51 33.86 5.40
N GLU A 12 -30.38 34.11 4.12
CA GLU A 12 -29.92 33.11 3.18
C GLU A 12 -28.45 32.89 3.48
N ALA A 13 -28.17 32.03 4.48
CA ALA A 13 -26.91 31.35 4.56
C ALA A 13 -26.79 30.47 3.31
N GLU A 14 -26.06 30.96 2.33
CA GLU A 14 -25.45 30.11 1.32
C GLU A 14 -24.64 29.03 2.05
N LEU A 15 -25.25 27.88 2.23
CA LEU A 15 -24.53 26.65 2.49
C LEU A 15 -23.73 26.39 1.22
N GLU A 16 -22.50 26.93 1.22
CA GLU A 16 -21.46 26.42 0.36
C GLU A 16 -21.46 24.90 0.56
N ALA A 17 -21.93 24.21 -0.45
CA ALA A 17 -21.77 22.77 -0.58
C ALA A 17 -20.26 22.53 -0.48
N ALA A 18 -19.80 22.14 0.70
CA ALA A 18 -18.47 21.60 0.88
C ALA A 18 -18.38 20.47 -0.15
N ASP A 19 -17.56 20.70 -1.15
CA ASP A 19 -17.11 19.70 -2.10
C ASP A 19 -16.70 18.48 -1.28
N ALA A 20 -17.56 17.46 -1.32
CA ALA A 20 -17.27 16.19 -0.69
C ALA A 20 -16.06 15.65 -1.42
N SER A 21 -14.87 15.99 -0.88
CA SER A 21 -13.60 15.46 -1.35
C SER A 21 -13.78 13.95 -1.48
N ASP A 22 -13.54 13.43 -2.67
CA ASP A 22 -13.61 12.01 -3.03
C ASP A 22 -12.49 11.26 -2.27
N ASP A 23 -12.55 11.28 -0.95
CA ASP A 23 -11.66 10.61 0.02
C ASP A 23 -11.97 9.11 0.02
N ALA A 24 -12.13 8.54 -1.19
CA ALA A 24 -12.41 7.14 -1.36
C ALA A 24 -11.27 6.30 -0.77
N MET A 25 -11.65 5.30 0.02
CA MET A 25 -10.71 4.30 0.51
C MET A 25 -10.34 3.34 -0.63
N ASP A 26 -9.05 3.11 -0.80
CA ASP A 26 -8.52 2.07 -1.67
C ASP A 26 -8.36 0.77 -0.87
N TYR A 27 -9.29 -0.15 -1.09
CA TYR A 27 -9.29 -1.45 -0.42
C TYR A 27 -8.45 -2.47 -1.18
N ALA A 28 -8.06 -3.53 -0.45
CA ALA A 28 -7.34 -4.65 -1.02
C ALA A 28 -8.09 -5.29 -2.19
N GLU A 29 -7.35 -5.69 -3.22
CA GLU A 29 -7.91 -6.40 -4.37
C GLU A 29 -8.57 -7.72 -3.95
N VAL A 30 -9.74 -7.98 -4.52
CA VAL A 30 -10.52 -9.21 -4.28
C VAL A 30 -10.16 -10.23 -5.35
N GLY A 31 -9.83 -11.45 -4.92
CA GLY A 31 -9.51 -12.52 -5.83
C GLY A 31 -8.64 -13.61 -5.19
N GLU A 32 -8.39 -14.65 -5.95
CA GLU A 32 -7.51 -15.73 -5.52
C GLU A 32 -6.04 -15.28 -5.57
N LEU A 33 -5.33 -15.46 -4.45
CA LEU A 33 -3.90 -15.16 -4.36
C LEU A 33 -3.10 -16.09 -5.29
N LEU A 34 -2.06 -15.53 -5.91
CA LEU A 34 -1.12 -16.29 -6.74
C LEU A 34 -0.50 -17.47 -5.99
N VAL A 35 -0.31 -17.34 -4.66
CA VAL A 35 0.14 -18.41 -3.77
C VAL A 35 -0.52 -18.24 -2.40
N THR A 36 -1.14 -19.30 -1.89
CA THR A 36 -1.60 -19.36 -0.51
C THR A 36 -0.56 -20.08 0.36
N ARG A 37 0.04 -19.35 1.31
CA ARG A 37 0.69 -19.97 2.46
C ARG A 37 -0.15 -19.70 3.70
N ARG A 38 -0.52 -20.76 4.41
CA ARG A 38 -1.22 -20.65 5.69
C ARG A 38 -0.27 -20.03 6.72
N SER A 39 -0.60 -18.85 7.21
CA SER A 39 -0.05 -18.34 8.46
C SER A 39 -0.80 -18.98 9.62
N LEU A 40 -0.06 -19.45 10.63
CA LEU A 40 -0.66 -19.89 11.90
C LEU A 40 -1.33 -18.69 12.57
N SER A 41 -2.67 -18.67 12.61
CA SER A 41 -3.38 -17.69 13.42
C SER A 41 -3.49 -18.18 14.85
N ALA A 42 -2.82 -17.50 15.78
CA ALA A 42 -3.11 -17.58 17.18
C ALA A 42 -4.39 -16.79 17.47
N LEU A 43 -5.23 -17.26 18.38
CA LEU A 43 -6.43 -16.56 18.83
C LEU A 43 -6.02 -15.38 19.72
N PHE A 44 -5.87 -14.20 19.13
CA PHE A 44 -5.60 -12.96 19.84
C PHE A 44 -6.78 -12.00 19.69
N ASP A 45 -6.92 -11.09 20.67
CA ASP A 45 -7.85 -9.97 20.62
C ASP A 45 -7.58 -9.11 19.37
N PRO A 46 -8.62 -8.74 18.59
CA PRO A 46 -8.47 -7.93 17.36
C PRO A 46 -7.70 -6.63 17.55
N GLU A 47 -7.82 -5.94 18.69
CA GLU A 47 -7.06 -4.72 19.00
C GLU A 47 -5.56 -5.01 19.17
N THR A 48 -5.22 -6.11 19.84
CA THR A 48 -3.82 -6.53 20.02
C THR A 48 -3.19 -6.92 18.71
N ILE A 49 -3.92 -7.64 17.86
CA ILE A 49 -3.46 -8.03 16.52
C ILE A 49 -3.18 -6.78 15.66
N GLN A 50 -4.08 -5.79 15.67
CA GLN A 50 -3.89 -4.56 14.88
C GLN A 50 -2.68 -3.75 15.36
N ARG A 51 -2.38 -3.76 16.66
CA ARG A 51 -1.26 -3.05 17.25
C ARG A 51 0.11 -3.59 16.77
N GLU A 52 0.19 -4.88 16.49
CA GLU A 52 1.42 -5.58 16.11
C GLU A 52 1.55 -5.80 14.60
N ASN A 53 0.48 -5.54 13.83
CA ASN A 53 0.48 -5.77 12.39
C ASN A 53 1.27 -4.72 11.63
N ILE A 54 2.21 -5.18 10.81
CA ILE A 54 2.71 -4.39 9.68
C ILE A 54 1.60 -4.24 8.64
N PHE A 55 1.68 -3.19 7.84
CA PHE A 55 0.70 -2.97 6.76
C PHE A 55 0.80 -4.08 5.71
N HIS A 56 -0.28 -4.82 5.55
CA HIS A 56 -0.39 -5.88 4.56
C HIS A 56 -1.69 -5.73 3.77
N THR A 57 -1.61 -5.77 2.45
CA THR A 57 -2.77 -5.67 1.54
C THR A 57 -2.59 -6.56 0.32
N ARG A 58 -3.51 -6.45 -0.63
CA ARG A 58 -3.45 -7.13 -1.93
C ARG A 58 -3.47 -6.09 -3.04
N CYS A 59 -2.71 -6.38 -4.08
CA CYS A 59 -2.66 -5.58 -5.30
C CYS A 59 -2.85 -6.47 -6.51
N SER A 60 -3.14 -5.88 -7.64
CA SER A 60 -3.16 -6.57 -8.95
C SER A 60 -1.89 -6.26 -9.73
N VAL A 61 -1.23 -7.30 -10.25
CA VAL A 61 -0.10 -7.20 -11.18
C VAL A 61 -0.41 -8.13 -12.36
N GLU A 62 -0.40 -7.62 -13.58
CA GLU A 62 -0.75 -8.39 -14.77
C GLU A 62 -2.07 -9.20 -14.58
N GLN A 63 -3.09 -8.55 -13.98
CA GLN A 63 -4.40 -9.13 -13.66
C GLN A 63 -4.36 -10.32 -12.66
N LYS A 64 -3.25 -10.48 -11.93
CA LYS A 64 -3.12 -11.48 -10.86
C LYS A 64 -3.08 -10.80 -9.52
N VAL A 65 -3.83 -11.34 -8.55
CA VAL A 65 -3.84 -10.83 -7.18
C VAL A 65 -2.56 -11.26 -6.46
N CYS A 66 -1.84 -10.28 -5.96
CA CYS A 66 -0.56 -10.44 -5.30
C CYS A 66 -0.61 -9.83 -3.90
N SER A 67 0.12 -10.43 -2.96
CA SER A 67 0.31 -9.82 -1.64
C SER A 67 1.29 -8.66 -1.71
N LEU A 68 0.98 -7.59 -1.00
CA LEU A 68 1.80 -6.39 -0.92
C LEU A 68 1.96 -5.97 0.54
N ILE A 69 3.19 -5.68 0.92
CA ILE A 69 3.57 -5.19 2.24
C ILE A 69 4.12 -3.78 2.09
N ILE A 70 3.79 -2.87 3.02
CA ILE A 70 4.46 -1.59 3.15
C ILE A 70 5.26 -1.63 4.44
N ASP A 71 6.59 -1.48 4.32
CA ASP A 71 7.52 -1.57 5.46
C ASP A 71 8.48 -0.38 5.48
N GLY A 72 8.30 0.51 6.44
CA GLY A 72 9.16 1.67 6.65
C GLY A 72 10.58 1.32 7.12
N GLY A 73 10.84 0.10 7.56
CA GLY A 73 12.16 -0.40 7.93
C GLY A 73 13.00 -0.86 6.74
N SER A 74 12.38 -1.12 5.58
CA SER A 74 13.09 -1.54 4.39
C SER A 74 13.67 -0.35 3.62
N CYS A 75 14.96 -0.38 3.30
CA CYS A 75 15.64 0.67 2.54
C CYS A 75 15.48 0.54 1.01
N THR A 76 14.80 -0.49 0.52
CA THR A 76 14.54 -0.72 -0.91
C THR A 76 13.12 -1.24 -1.14
N ASN A 77 12.61 -1.06 -2.37
CA ASN A 77 11.41 -1.76 -2.80
C ASN A 77 11.82 -3.12 -3.34
N VAL A 78 11.05 -4.15 -3.03
CA VAL A 78 11.40 -5.55 -3.35
C VAL A 78 10.25 -6.22 -4.10
N ALA A 79 10.61 -6.99 -5.12
CA ALA A 79 9.73 -7.95 -5.78
C ALA A 79 10.28 -9.36 -5.55
N SER A 80 9.42 -10.30 -5.16
CA SER A 80 9.85 -11.67 -4.99
C SER A 80 10.26 -12.28 -6.34
N LYS A 81 11.38 -12.99 -6.35
CA LYS A 81 11.83 -13.72 -7.53
C LYS A 81 10.73 -14.64 -8.08
N TYR A 82 9.95 -15.25 -7.19
CA TYR A 82 8.82 -16.09 -7.55
C TYR A 82 7.78 -15.33 -8.39
N LEU A 83 7.37 -14.13 -7.95
CA LEU A 83 6.42 -13.29 -8.70
C LEU A 83 6.96 -12.95 -10.10
N VAL A 84 8.20 -12.48 -10.14
CA VAL A 84 8.85 -12.03 -11.38
C VAL A 84 8.95 -13.16 -12.40
N ASP A 85 9.40 -14.33 -11.97
CA ASP A 85 9.54 -15.50 -12.84
C ASP A 85 8.15 -16.08 -13.25
N LYS A 86 7.18 -16.09 -12.32
CA LYS A 86 5.83 -16.62 -12.58
C LYS A 86 5.05 -15.79 -13.60
N LEU A 87 5.21 -14.47 -13.56
CA LEU A 87 4.54 -13.54 -14.48
C LEU A 87 5.40 -13.21 -15.72
N GLY A 88 6.62 -13.77 -15.83
CA GLY A 88 7.51 -13.51 -16.95
C GLY A 88 7.93 -12.05 -17.09
N LEU A 89 8.06 -11.32 -15.97
CA LEU A 89 8.38 -9.90 -15.98
C LEU A 89 9.83 -9.67 -16.45
N VAL A 90 10.03 -8.60 -17.22
CA VAL A 90 11.34 -8.28 -17.78
C VAL A 90 12.26 -7.74 -16.69
N LYS A 91 13.35 -8.48 -16.44
CA LYS A 91 14.38 -8.11 -15.48
C LYS A 91 15.47 -7.30 -16.17
N THR A 92 16.03 -6.34 -15.45
CA THR A 92 17.19 -5.55 -15.86
C THR A 92 18.34 -5.74 -14.86
N PRO A 93 19.60 -5.65 -15.29
CA PRO A 93 20.73 -5.70 -14.37
C PRO A 93 20.65 -4.56 -13.35
N HIS A 94 20.93 -4.86 -12.09
CA HIS A 94 21.02 -3.82 -11.05
C HIS A 94 22.27 -2.95 -11.29
N PRO A 95 22.15 -1.60 -11.34
CA PRO A 95 23.28 -0.72 -11.66
C PRO A 95 24.40 -0.76 -10.60
N ARG A 96 24.09 -1.12 -9.38
CA ARG A 96 25.01 -1.28 -8.26
C ARG A 96 24.63 -2.55 -7.46
N PRO A 97 25.01 -3.76 -7.95
CA PRO A 97 24.70 -4.99 -7.24
C PRO A 97 25.28 -4.97 -5.84
N TYR A 98 24.53 -5.49 -4.87
CA TYR A 98 24.93 -5.53 -3.46
C TYR A 98 24.65 -6.89 -2.84
N ARG A 99 25.16 -7.10 -1.63
CA ARG A 99 24.92 -8.31 -0.86
C ARG A 99 24.01 -8.00 0.31
N LEU A 100 22.97 -8.80 0.46
CA LEU A 100 22.06 -8.77 1.57
C LEU A 100 22.40 -9.92 2.51
N LYS A 101 22.73 -9.62 3.77
CA LYS A 101 22.89 -10.63 4.80
C LYS A 101 21.55 -10.83 5.50
N TRP A 102 21.01 -12.04 5.44
CA TRP A 102 19.80 -12.38 6.15
C TRP A 102 20.10 -12.65 7.63
N LEU A 103 19.27 -12.11 8.54
CA LEU A 103 19.56 -12.13 9.98
C LEU A 103 19.67 -13.55 10.60
N ASN A 104 19.12 -14.57 9.95
CA ASN A 104 19.04 -15.93 10.48
C ASN A 104 19.88 -16.97 9.73
N ASP A 105 20.60 -16.59 8.70
CA ASP A 105 21.43 -17.49 7.91
C ASP A 105 22.76 -16.83 7.58
N ASP A 106 23.86 -17.57 7.72
CA ASP A 106 25.18 -17.13 7.23
C ASP A 106 25.23 -17.00 5.68
N THR A 107 24.09 -17.12 5.02
CA THR A 107 23.96 -17.06 3.57
C THR A 107 23.85 -15.61 3.11
N GLU A 108 24.89 -15.12 2.46
CA GLU A 108 24.84 -13.83 1.76
C GLU A 108 24.10 -13.98 0.44
N LEU A 109 23.07 -13.17 0.27
CA LEU A 109 22.28 -13.11 -0.96
C LEU A 109 22.80 -11.98 -1.86
N ARG A 110 23.21 -12.30 -3.08
CA ARG A 110 23.60 -11.28 -4.05
C ARG A 110 22.34 -10.75 -4.78
N ILE A 111 22.08 -9.46 -4.63
CA ILE A 111 21.03 -8.76 -5.35
C ILE A 111 21.64 -8.13 -6.60
N ALA A 112 21.28 -8.63 -7.77
CA ALA A 112 21.89 -8.26 -9.04
C ALA A 112 20.89 -7.92 -10.14
N GLU A 113 19.59 -8.07 -9.89
CA GLU A 113 18.52 -7.83 -10.86
C GLU A 113 17.47 -6.89 -10.29
N GLN A 114 16.89 -6.07 -11.15
CA GLN A 114 15.76 -5.19 -10.88
C GLN A 114 14.62 -5.47 -11.85
N VAL A 115 13.41 -5.11 -11.44
CA VAL A 115 12.21 -5.15 -12.27
C VAL A 115 11.41 -3.87 -12.08
N VAL A 116 10.76 -3.41 -13.12
CA VAL A 116 9.75 -2.35 -13.02
C VAL A 116 8.39 -3.00 -13.03
N LEU A 117 7.64 -2.81 -11.92
CA LEU A 117 6.32 -3.38 -11.71
C LEU A 117 5.25 -2.32 -11.92
N SER A 118 4.25 -2.63 -12.74
CA SER A 118 2.98 -1.90 -12.76
C SER A 118 1.98 -2.65 -11.88
N PHE A 119 1.37 -1.97 -10.93
CA PHE A 119 0.40 -2.58 -10.01
C PHE A 119 -0.77 -1.64 -9.73
N SER A 120 -1.86 -2.20 -9.23
CA SER A 120 -3.02 -1.43 -8.77
C SER A 120 -3.53 -1.93 -7.42
N ILE A 121 -4.10 -0.99 -6.64
CA ILE A 121 -4.86 -1.27 -5.41
C ILE A 121 -6.12 -0.42 -5.51
N GLY A 122 -7.28 -1.05 -5.73
CA GLY A 122 -8.51 -0.31 -6.01
C GLY A 122 -8.36 0.69 -7.17
N LYS A 123 -8.57 1.97 -6.90
CA LYS A 123 -8.41 3.04 -7.89
C LYS A 123 -6.97 3.55 -8.04
N TYR A 124 -6.07 3.17 -7.14
CA TYR A 124 -4.67 3.54 -7.19
C TYR A 124 -3.90 2.67 -8.17
N HIS A 125 -3.24 3.31 -9.14
CA HIS A 125 -2.37 2.66 -10.12
C HIS A 125 -1.00 3.31 -10.07
N ASP A 126 0.05 2.50 -10.03
CA ASP A 126 1.41 3.01 -9.98
C ASP A 126 2.40 2.07 -10.66
N GLN A 127 3.61 2.57 -10.86
CA GLN A 127 4.73 1.83 -11.36
C GLN A 127 5.93 2.03 -10.43
N VAL A 128 6.52 0.95 -9.99
CA VAL A 128 7.62 0.97 -9.02
C VAL A 128 8.79 0.12 -9.50
N LYS A 129 9.99 0.63 -9.30
CA LYS A 129 11.22 -0.14 -9.50
C LYS A 129 11.53 -0.91 -8.23
N CYS A 130 11.71 -2.22 -8.36
CA CYS A 130 12.00 -3.14 -7.27
C CYS A 130 13.26 -3.94 -7.52
N ASP A 131 13.98 -4.25 -6.47
CA ASP A 131 15.03 -5.25 -6.47
C ASP A 131 14.42 -6.65 -6.45
N VAL A 132 14.96 -7.57 -7.25
CA VAL A 132 14.47 -8.95 -7.31
C VAL A 132 15.16 -9.77 -6.23
N VAL A 133 14.37 -10.24 -5.25
CA VAL A 133 14.88 -10.96 -4.07
C VAL A 133 14.10 -12.27 -3.91
N PRO A 134 14.75 -13.39 -3.53
CA PRO A 134 14.05 -14.64 -3.18
C PRO A 134 13.35 -14.51 -1.82
N MET A 135 12.29 -13.70 -1.78
CA MET A 135 11.46 -13.43 -0.62
C MET A 135 10.29 -14.42 -0.57
N GLN A 136 10.01 -14.95 0.62
CA GLN A 136 8.88 -15.88 0.84
C GLN A 136 7.70 -15.23 1.57
N ALA A 137 7.93 -14.11 2.28
CA ALA A 137 6.94 -13.45 3.12
C ALA A 137 5.82 -12.75 2.32
N GLY A 138 6.05 -12.45 1.06
CA GLY A 138 5.07 -11.76 0.20
C GLY A 138 5.56 -11.67 -1.24
N HIS A 139 4.74 -11.07 -2.10
CA HIS A 139 5.08 -10.89 -3.50
C HIS A 139 5.80 -9.56 -3.74
N ILE A 140 5.34 -8.49 -3.09
CA ILE A 140 5.86 -7.13 -3.23
C ILE A 140 6.04 -6.53 -1.84
N LEU A 141 7.15 -5.81 -1.65
CA LEU A 141 7.41 -5.01 -0.48
C LEU A 141 7.76 -3.59 -0.94
N LEU A 142 6.95 -2.62 -0.53
CA LEU A 142 7.21 -1.21 -0.74
C LEU A 142 7.93 -0.65 0.48
N GLY A 143 9.17 -0.23 0.27
CA GLY A 143 10.05 0.29 1.31
C GLY A 143 10.05 1.81 1.40
N ARG A 144 11.08 2.33 2.08
CA ARG A 144 11.30 3.78 2.22
C ARG A 144 11.36 4.55 0.89
N PRO A 145 11.93 4.02 -0.21
CA PRO A 145 11.94 4.78 -1.47
C PRO A 145 10.53 5.11 -1.97
N TRP A 146 9.61 4.13 -1.99
CA TRP A 146 8.23 4.39 -2.38
C TRP A 146 7.52 5.36 -1.44
N GLN A 147 7.71 5.21 -0.12
CA GLN A 147 7.11 6.08 0.87
C GLN A 147 7.61 7.53 0.73
N PHE A 148 8.91 7.71 0.47
CA PHE A 148 9.52 9.01 0.23
C PHE A 148 8.98 9.66 -1.05
N ASP A 149 8.93 8.91 -2.16
CA ASP A 149 8.48 9.42 -3.46
C ASP A 149 7.00 9.84 -3.45
N LYS A 150 6.18 9.20 -2.60
CA LYS A 150 4.75 9.50 -2.47
C LYS A 150 4.43 10.45 -1.32
N ASP A 151 5.42 10.85 -0.53
CA ASP A 151 5.23 11.66 0.69
C ASP A 151 4.10 11.10 1.57
N THR A 152 4.20 9.81 1.90
CA THR A 152 3.13 9.09 2.57
C THR A 152 2.99 9.48 4.04
N VAL A 153 1.73 9.54 4.50
CA VAL A 153 1.38 9.64 5.93
C VAL A 153 0.85 8.29 6.40
N HIS A 154 1.48 7.69 7.39
CA HIS A 154 1.01 6.47 8.03
C HIS A 154 0.25 6.77 9.30
N HIS A 155 -1.02 6.37 9.35
CA HIS A 155 -1.88 6.51 10.52
C HIS A 155 -1.73 5.29 11.41
N GLY A 156 -0.87 5.35 12.41
CA GLY A 156 -0.47 4.18 13.22
C GLY A 156 -1.63 3.45 13.90
N ARG A 157 -2.70 4.14 14.31
CA ARG A 157 -3.84 3.49 14.97
C ARG A 157 -4.72 2.70 14.02
N THR A 158 -4.99 3.26 12.84
CA THR A 158 -5.84 2.62 11.82
C THR A 158 -5.04 1.81 10.81
N ASN A 159 -3.71 1.93 10.86
CA ASN A 159 -2.78 1.32 9.91
C ASN A 159 -3.08 1.70 8.45
N ILE A 160 -3.57 2.93 8.20
CA ILE A 160 -3.87 3.45 6.87
C ILE A 160 -2.68 4.26 6.36
N TYR A 161 -2.32 4.09 5.09
CA TYR A 161 -1.39 4.97 4.38
C TYR A 161 -2.14 5.93 3.49
N SER A 162 -1.93 7.25 3.72
CA SER A 162 -2.53 8.34 2.94
C SER A 162 -1.46 9.08 2.16
N PHE A 163 -1.73 9.42 0.90
CA PHE A 163 -0.83 10.17 0.03
C PHE A 163 -1.58 10.75 -1.16
N THR A 164 -0.93 11.64 -1.91
CA THR A 164 -1.47 12.19 -3.16
C THR A 164 -0.70 11.65 -4.36
N HIS A 165 -1.40 11.14 -5.35
CA HIS A 165 -0.85 10.66 -6.60
C HIS A 165 -1.68 11.15 -7.78
N ASN A 166 -1.06 11.78 -8.79
CA ASN A 166 -1.74 12.38 -9.95
C ASN A 166 -2.90 13.32 -9.55
N ASN A 167 -2.66 14.19 -8.56
CA ASN A 167 -3.63 15.15 -8.00
C ASN A 167 -4.87 14.49 -7.37
N LYS A 168 -4.81 13.21 -7.04
CA LYS A 168 -5.85 12.49 -6.31
C LYS A 168 -5.30 11.99 -4.97
N LYS A 169 -6.12 12.12 -3.94
CA LYS A 169 -5.81 11.58 -2.63
C LYS A 169 -6.17 10.10 -2.61
N HIS A 170 -5.27 9.30 -2.07
CA HIS A 170 -5.44 7.85 -1.89
C HIS A 170 -5.27 7.50 -0.41
N ASN A 171 -6.09 6.56 0.04
CA ASN A 171 -6.05 6.02 1.40
C ASN A 171 -6.03 4.49 1.30
N LEU A 172 -4.84 3.91 1.41
CA LEU A 172 -4.69 2.46 1.36
C LEU A 172 -5.08 1.85 2.70
N ALA A 173 -6.03 0.93 2.69
CA ALA A 173 -6.44 0.17 3.86
C ALA A 173 -5.68 -1.16 3.97
N PRO A 174 -5.29 -1.60 5.19
CA PRO A 174 -4.75 -2.92 5.39
C PRO A 174 -5.82 -3.99 5.20
N LEU A 175 -5.41 -5.23 4.95
CA LEU A 175 -6.28 -6.39 5.11
C LEU A 175 -6.72 -6.50 6.58
N SER A 176 -7.99 -6.84 6.78
CA SER A 176 -8.46 -7.19 8.11
C SER A 176 -7.67 -8.38 8.65
N PRO A 177 -7.29 -8.38 9.94
CA PRO A 177 -6.75 -9.57 10.59
C PRO A 177 -7.73 -10.74 10.42
N GLN A 178 -7.24 -11.87 9.93
CA GLN A 178 -8.02 -13.11 9.82
C GLN A 178 -7.65 -14.07 10.95
#